data_7cbd2a513111f751abb86f314db0c030
#
_entry.id   7cbd2a513111f751abb86f314db0c030
#
_cell.length_a   1.000
_cell.length_b   1.000
_cell.length_c   1.000
_cell.angle_alpha   90.00
_cell.angle_beta   90.00
_cell.angle_gamma   90.00
#
_symmetry.space_group_name_H-M   'P 1'
#
loop_
_entity.id
_entity.type
_entity.pdbx_description
1 polymer ?
#
loop_
_entity_poly.entity_id
_entity_poly.type
_entity_poly.pdbx_seq_one_letter_code
_entity_poly.pdbx_strand_id
1 'polypeptide(L)'
;MLEAGLNPNHLFLYGLITICCVIEGALSLGDLGFIGFAHMRSLVYDYGAFWPGLLNNWTPNYAAQPYAMFVTYSFLHSGLVHLAVNMITLWSLGRAVLDRASQGSFVVVYVGASLGGAAVFAVLAPGLRPMVGASGSLFGLLGAILAWEYIDQYADRGDRWHVAKVVMLLAGLNLVLWWAMDGQLAWQAHFGGFITGWIAAFLIGRKPLENR
;
A
#
# COMPACT_ATOMS: atom_id res chain seq x y z
N MET A 1 30.52 1.65 19.84
CA MET A 1 30.18 2.50 18.68
C MET A 1 29.24 1.72 17.80
N LEU A 2 27.97 2.09 17.77
CA LEU A 2 26.98 1.45 16.91
C LEU A 2 27.27 1.91 15.47
N GLU A 3 27.84 1.07 14.65
CA GLU A 3 27.75 1.22 13.20
C GLU A 3 26.28 0.99 12.82
N ALA A 4 25.52 2.06 12.86
CA ALA A 4 24.17 2.09 12.30
C ALA A 4 24.28 2.18 10.76
N GLY A 5 24.96 1.22 10.14
CA GLY A 5 24.93 1.03 8.70
C GLY A 5 23.50 0.67 8.28
N LEU A 6 22.99 1.35 7.25
CA LEU A 6 21.72 1.00 6.64
C LEU A 6 21.79 -0.48 6.21
N ASN A 7 20.86 -1.31 6.70
CA ASN A 7 20.80 -2.70 6.29
C ASN A 7 20.53 -2.77 4.78
N PRO A 8 21.43 -3.30 3.95
CA PRO A 8 21.27 -3.34 2.49
C PRO A 8 20.01 -4.08 2.06
N ASN A 9 19.51 -5.01 2.88
CA ASN A 9 18.25 -5.71 2.60
C ASN A 9 17.02 -4.81 2.75
N HIS A 10 17.16 -3.61 3.30
CA HIS A 10 16.07 -2.66 3.50
C HIS A 10 16.13 -1.45 2.54
N LEU A 11 17.05 -1.43 1.59
CA LEU A 11 17.26 -0.27 0.71
C LEU A 11 15.99 0.08 -0.09
N PHE A 12 15.26 -0.92 -0.58
CA PHE A 12 14.03 -0.67 -1.31
C PHE A 12 12.94 -0.08 -0.40
N LEU A 13 12.81 -0.58 0.83
CA LEU A 13 11.89 -0.02 1.83
C LEU A 13 12.20 1.45 2.13
N TYR A 14 13.47 1.77 2.37
CA TYR A 14 13.90 3.16 2.63
C TYR A 14 13.68 4.06 1.40
N GLY A 15 13.95 3.53 0.20
CA GLY A 15 13.69 4.24 -1.05
C GLY A 15 12.22 4.61 -1.23
N LEU A 16 11.31 3.66 -0.99
CA LEU A 16 9.86 3.91 -1.05
C LEU A 16 9.43 5.01 -0.09
N ILE A 17 9.85 4.91 1.18
CA ILE A 17 9.52 5.91 2.20
C ILE A 17 10.06 7.28 1.80
N THR A 18 11.31 7.35 1.36
CA THR A 18 11.95 8.61 0.95
C THR A 18 11.22 9.26 -0.22
N ILE A 19 10.89 8.48 -1.27
CA ILE A 19 10.18 8.98 -2.44
C ILE A 19 8.80 9.54 -2.04
N CYS A 20 8.02 8.79 -1.26
CA CYS A 20 6.71 9.26 -0.79
C CYS A 20 6.83 10.54 0.05
N CYS A 21 7.81 10.61 0.97
CA CYS A 21 8.06 11.79 1.80
C CYS A 21 8.46 13.01 0.96
N VAL A 22 9.33 12.84 -0.03
CA VAL A 22 9.76 13.93 -0.92
C VAL A 22 8.60 14.46 -1.75
N ILE A 23 7.81 13.56 -2.35
CA ILE A 23 6.65 13.96 -3.18
C ILE A 23 5.63 14.71 -2.31
N GLU A 24 5.19 14.13 -1.21
CA GLU A 24 4.15 14.76 -0.38
C GLU A 24 4.67 16.03 0.31
N GLY A 25 5.95 16.04 0.71
CA GLY A 25 6.60 17.25 1.25
C GLY A 25 6.59 18.40 0.24
N ALA A 26 6.93 18.12 -1.01
CA ALA A 26 6.87 19.12 -2.09
C ALA A 26 5.43 19.60 -2.35
N LEU A 27 4.45 18.69 -2.39
CA LEU A 27 3.04 19.05 -2.58
C LEU A 27 2.50 19.89 -1.41
N SER A 28 2.84 19.54 -0.18
CA SER A 28 2.42 20.28 1.01
C SER A 28 3.06 21.68 1.08
N LEU A 29 4.32 21.82 0.69
CA LEU A 29 4.97 23.14 0.56
C LEU A 29 4.35 23.97 -0.56
N GLY A 30 3.91 23.33 -1.65
CA GLY A 30 3.17 23.98 -2.72
C GLY A 30 1.79 24.48 -2.26
N ASP A 31 1.05 23.66 -1.50
CA ASP A 31 -0.25 24.04 -0.94
C ASP A 31 -0.14 25.24 0.03
N LEU A 32 0.99 25.37 0.73
CA LEU A 32 1.30 26.49 1.61
C LEU A 32 1.86 27.72 0.87
N GLY A 33 2.09 27.61 -0.46
CA GLY A 33 2.59 28.69 -1.30
C GLY A 33 4.11 28.98 -1.16
N PHE A 34 4.88 28.08 -0.54
CA PHE A 34 6.35 28.26 -0.40
C PHE A 34 7.09 27.90 -1.69
N ILE A 35 6.58 26.95 -2.46
CA ILE A 35 7.19 26.49 -3.72
C ILE A 35 6.13 26.20 -4.77
N GLY A 36 6.55 26.12 -6.04
CA GLY A 36 5.69 25.70 -7.14
C GLY A 36 4.69 26.76 -7.59
N PHE A 37 3.48 26.34 -7.93
CA PHE A 37 2.42 27.17 -8.47
C PHE A 37 1.07 26.77 -7.88
N ALA A 38 0.10 27.67 -7.97
CA ALA A 38 -1.27 27.36 -7.54
C ALA A 38 -1.78 26.08 -8.23
N HIS A 39 -2.45 25.21 -7.45
CA HIS A 39 -3.00 23.93 -7.93
C HIS A 39 -1.96 22.84 -8.28
N MET A 40 -0.70 22.92 -7.78
CA MET A 40 0.31 21.90 -8.06
C MET A 40 -0.16 20.49 -7.68
N ARG A 41 -0.78 20.32 -6.50
CA ARG A 41 -1.35 19.03 -6.06
C ARG A 41 -2.41 18.51 -7.02
N SER A 42 -3.33 19.35 -7.45
CA SER A 42 -4.37 18.96 -8.41
C SER A 42 -3.76 18.46 -9.71
N LEU A 43 -2.79 19.20 -10.26
CA LEU A 43 -2.10 18.79 -11.48
C LEU A 43 -1.39 17.42 -11.29
N VAL A 44 -0.68 17.22 -10.19
CA VAL A 44 0.00 15.93 -9.93
C VAL A 44 -1.02 14.80 -9.81
N TYR A 45 -2.20 15.05 -9.25
CA TYR A 45 -3.27 14.04 -9.18
C TYR A 45 -3.86 13.77 -10.56
N ASP A 46 -4.08 14.79 -11.38
CA ASP A 46 -4.60 14.63 -12.75
C ASP A 46 -3.70 13.72 -13.59
N TYR A 47 -2.38 13.74 -13.36
CA TYR A 47 -1.41 12.95 -14.11
C TYR A 47 -1.01 11.64 -13.44
N GLY A 48 -1.05 11.51 -12.11
CA GLY A 48 -0.45 10.40 -11.39
C GLY A 48 -1.37 9.60 -10.49
N ALA A 49 -2.55 10.12 -10.10
CA ALA A 49 -3.53 9.36 -9.31
C ALA A 49 -4.20 8.27 -10.15
N PHE A 50 -4.80 7.31 -9.49
CA PHE A 50 -5.59 6.27 -10.17
C PHE A 50 -6.99 6.77 -10.45
N TRP A 51 -7.32 6.91 -11.72
CA TRP A 51 -8.62 7.38 -12.21
C TRP A 51 -9.36 6.26 -12.94
N PRO A 52 -10.37 5.61 -12.32
CA PRO A 52 -11.11 4.51 -12.99
C PRO A 52 -11.71 4.90 -14.34
N GLY A 53 -12.11 6.16 -14.52
CA GLY A 53 -12.67 6.68 -15.77
C GLY A 53 -11.74 6.56 -16.97
N LEU A 54 -10.41 6.55 -16.75
CA LEU A 54 -9.42 6.37 -17.81
C LEU A 54 -9.37 4.94 -18.39
N LEU A 55 -9.97 3.98 -17.70
CA LEU A 55 -10.12 2.60 -18.22
C LEU A 55 -11.39 2.43 -19.07
N ASN A 56 -12.22 3.46 -19.13
CA ASN A 56 -13.46 3.45 -19.89
C ASN A 56 -13.41 4.46 -21.05
N ASN A 57 -13.95 5.65 -20.86
CA ASN A 57 -14.16 6.61 -21.94
C ASN A 57 -13.55 8.00 -21.67
N TRP A 58 -12.77 8.17 -20.60
CA TRP A 58 -12.08 9.42 -20.36
C TRP A 58 -10.83 9.53 -21.24
N THR A 59 -10.54 10.75 -21.69
CA THR A 59 -9.32 11.05 -22.44
C THR A 59 -8.14 11.18 -21.48
N PRO A 60 -7.07 10.39 -21.65
CA PRO A 60 -5.89 10.49 -20.80
C PRO A 60 -5.08 11.75 -21.12
N ASN A 61 -4.39 12.30 -20.13
CA ASN A 61 -3.48 13.44 -20.30
C ASN A 61 -2.20 13.06 -21.08
N TYR A 62 -1.83 11.78 -21.10
CA TYR A 62 -0.74 11.20 -21.89
C TYR A 62 -1.03 9.73 -22.19
N ALA A 63 -0.49 9.21 -23.29
CA ALA A 63 -0.84 7.89 -23.82
C ALA A 63 -0.63 6.72 -22.85
N ALA A 64 0.39 6.78 -22.00
CA ALA A 64 0.69 5.70 -21.04
C ALA A 64 -0.09 5.82 -19.71
N GLN A 65 -0.85 6.90 -19.48
CA GLN A 65 -1.52 7.15 -18.19
C GLN A 65 -2.42 6.01 -17.72
N PRO A 66 -3.27 5.38 -18.56
CA PRO A 66 -4.15 4.28 -18.12
C PRO A 66 -3.40 3.06 -17.58
N TYR A 67 -2.12 2.94 -17.90
CA TYR A 67 -1.25 1.86 -17.39
C TYR A 67 -0.36 2.35 -16.24
N ALA A 68 0.24 3.53 -16.38
CA ALA A 68 1.14 4.11 -15.38
C ALA A 68 0.43 4.35 -14.05
N MET A 69 -0.84 4.73 -14.07
CA MET A 69 -1.63 5.01 -12.87
C MET A 69 -1.74 3.82 -11.91
N PHE A 70 -1.59 2.57 -12.39
CA PHE A 70 -1.57 1.36 -11.54
C PHE A 70 -0.37 1.32 -10.59
N VAL A 71 0.64 2.13 -10.84
CA VAL A 71 1.86 2.23 -10.02
C VAL A 71 1.99 3.60 -9.37
N THR A 72 1.76 4.68 -10.14
CA THR A 72 2.05 6.06 -9.70
C THR A 72 1.18 6.50 -8.53
N TYR A 73 -0.07 6.05 -8.45
CA TYR A 73 -0.99 6.40 -7.37
C TYR A 73 -0.45 6.06 -5.98
N SER A 74 0.32 4.97 -5.88
CA SER A 74 0.84 4.47 -4.60
C SER A 74 1.93 5.35 -3.98
N PHE A 75 2.49 6.28 -4.75
CA PHE A 75 3.47 7.25 -4.27
C PHE A 75 2.86 8.59 -3.84
N LEU A 76 1.59 8.84 -4.19
CA LEU A 76 0.87 10.06 -3.88
C LEU A 76 0.08 9.91 -2.58
N HIS A 77 -0.02 10.99 -1.81
CA HIS A 77 -0.78 11.01 -0.56
C HIS A 77 -1.65 12.26 -0.45
N SER A 78 -2.75 12.18 0.31
CA SER A 78 -3.71 13.27 0.48
C SER A 78 -3.40 14.11 1.73
N GLY A 79 -2.14 14.51 1.89
CA GLY A 79 -1.68 15.32 2.99
C GLY A 79 -0.78 14.57 3.98
N LEU A 80 -0.14 15.34 4.88
CA LEU A 80 0.89 14.86 5.79
C LEU A 80 0.41 13.77 6.77
N VAL A 81 -0.84 13.83 7.22
CA VAL A 81 -1.39 12.81 8.13
C VAL A 81 -1.52 11.46 7.41
N HIS A 82 -2.07 11.47 6.19
CA HIS A 82 -2.19 10.26 5.37
C HIS A 82 -0.80 9.67 5.05
N LEU A 83 0.16 10.52 4.67
CA LEU A 83 1.55 10.11 4.48
C LEU A 83 2.11 9.47 5.75
N ALA A 84 2.03 10.15 6.90
CA ALA A 84 2.63 9.68 8.15
C ALA A 84 2.10 8.30 8.56
N VAL A 85 0.77 8.10 8.51
CA VAL A 85 0.16 6.80 8.82
C VAL A 85 0.65 5.73 7.86
N ASN A 86 0.71 6.01 6.55
CA ASN A 86 1.22 5.05 5.58
C ASN A 86 2.70 4.73 5.79
N MET A 87 3.56 5.72 6.04
CA MET A 87 5.00 5.50 6.18
C MET A 87 5.36 4.77 7.49
N ILE A 88 4.68 5.07 8.60
CA ILE A 88 4.84 4.32 9.85
C ILE A 88 4.41 2.86 9.66
N THR A 89 3.29 2.63 9.00
CA THR A 89 2.78 1.29 8.69
C THR A 89 3.72 0.56 7.73
N LEU A 90 4.19 1.23 6.68
CA LEU A 90 5.16 0.68 5.72
C LEU A 90 6.47 0.29 6.42
N TRP A 91 6.98 1.14 7.30
CA TRP A 91 8.15 0.83 8.10
C TRP A 91 7.96 -0.43 8.95
N SER A 92 6.84 -0.52 9.66
CA SER A 92 6.54 -1.64 10.56
C SER A 92 6.33 -2.95 9.78
N LEU A 93 5.39 -2.96 8.83
CA LEU A 93 5.06 -4.18 8.07
C LEU A 93 6.19 -4.57 7.11
N GLY A 94 6.85 -3.58 6.50
CA GLY A 94 7.99 -3.82 5.60
C GLY A 94 9.13 -4.53 6.30
N ARG A 95 9.49 -4.10 7.51
CA ARG A 95 10.48 -4.79 8.34
C ARG A 95 10.03 -6.21 8.70
N ALA A 96 8.80 -6.37 9.15
CA ALA A 96 8.27 -7.68 9.50
C ALA A 96 8.31 -8.68 8.32
N VAL A 97 8.08 -8.21 7.09
CA VAL A 97 8.24 -9.04 5.89
C VAL A 97 9.71 -9.31 5.60
N LEU A 98 10.60 -8.32 5.70
CA LEU A 98 12.03 -8.45 5.41
C LEU A 98 12.78 -9.31 6.44
N ASP A 99 12.29 -9.40 7.67
CA ASP A 99 12.80 -10.31 8.70
C ASP A 99 12.51 -11.77 8.33
N ARG A 100 11.44 -12.03 7.58
CA ARG A 100 10.98 -13.39 7.20
C ARG A 100 11.25 -13.76 5.74
N ALA A 101 11.47 -12.81 4.87
CA ALA A 101 11.61 -13.02 3.43
C ALA A 101 12.74 -12.18 2.84
N SER A 102 13.07 -12.43 1.56
CA SER A 102 14.08 -11.65 0.85
C SER A 102 13.53 -10.27 0.44
N GLN A 103 14.43 -9.34 0.12
CA GLN A 103 14.04 -8.06 -0.48
C GLN A 103 13.26 -8.24 -1.79
N GLY A 104 13.62 -9.25 -2.60
CA GLY A 104 12.87 -9.57 -3.82
C GLY A 104 11.43 -10.01 -3.52
N SER A 105 11.23 -10.83 -2.47
CA SER A 105 9.90 -11.24 -1.99
C SER A 105 9.09 -10.04 -1.51
N PHE A 106 9.69 -9.12 -0.77
CA PHE A 106 9.05 -7.88 -0.34
C PHE A 106 8.58 -7.05 -1.55
N VAL A 107 9.44 -6.88 -2.57
CA VAL A 107 9.08 -6.14 -3.80
C VAL A 107 7.91 -6.81 -4.52
N VAL A 108 7.94 -8.13 -4.66
CA VAL A 108 6.84 -8.88 -5.32
C VAL A 108 5.52 -8.70 -4.57
N VAL A 109 5.51 -8.80 -3.24
CA VAL A 109 4.29 -8.57 -2.45
C VAL A 109 3.83 -7.12 -2.57
N TYR A 110 4.73 -6.16 -2.40
CA TYR A 110 4.39 -4.74 -2.40
C TYR A 110 3.82 -4.27 -3.75
N VAL A 111 4.53 -4.58 -4.84
CA VAL A 111 4.11 -4.20 -6.20
C VAL A 111 2.88 -5.00 -6.63
N GLY A 112 2.87 -6.32 -6.39
CA GLY A 112 1.72 -7.16 -6.69
C GLY A 112 0.45 -6.68 -5.99
N ALA A 113 0.55 -6.33 -4.71
CA ALA A 113 -0.58 -5.81 -3.94
C ALA A 113 -1.02 -4.40 -4.40
N SER A 114 -0.07 -3.55 -4.83
CA SER A 114 -0.43 -2.29 -5.48
C SER A 114 -1.29 -2.53 -6.72
N LEU A 115 -0.85 -3.40 -7.62
CA LEU A 115 -1.57 -3.75 -8.84
C LEU A 115 -2.92 -4.41 -8.55
N GLY A 116 -2.96 -5.39 -7.63
CA GLY A 116 -4.19 -6.07 -7.23
C GLY A 116 -5.20 -5.15 -6.55
N GLY A 117 -4.72 -4.25 -5.69
CA GLY A 117 -5.54 -3.20 -5.07
C GLY A 117 -6.15 -2.26 -6.11
N ALA A 118 -5.32 -1.77 -7.04
CA ALA A 118 -5.78 -0.92 -8.13
C ALA A 118 -6.78 -1.65 -9.05
N ALA A 119 -6.56 -2.93 -9.35
CA ALA A 119 -7.48 -3.72 -10.18
C ALA A 119 -8.85 -3.88 -9.53
N VAL A 120 -8.91 -4.20 -8.22
CA VAL A 120 -10.18 -4.31 -7.50
C VAL A 120 -10.85 -2.95 -7.37
N PHE A 121 -10.09 -1.88 -7.14
CA PHE A 121 -10.63 -0.52 -7.14
C PHE A 121 -11.21 -0.15 -8.52
N ALA A 122 -10.53 -0.50 -9.61
CA ALA A 122 -11.01 -0.25 -10.97
C ALA A 122 -12.39 -0.86 -11.24
N VAL A 123 -12.65 -2.06 -10.69
CA VAL A 123 -13.89 -2.82 -10.93
C VAL A 123 -15.02 -2.39 -9.99
N LEU A 124 -14.70 -2.10 -8.72
CA LEU A 124 -15.71 -1.94 -7.67
C LEU A 124 -15.93 -0.47 -7.24
N ALA A 125 -15.03 0.45 -7.60
CA ALA A 125 -15.19 1.84 -7.18
C ALA A 125 -16.08 2.62 -8.15
N PRO A 126 -16.93 3.54 -7.65
CA PRO A 126 -17.64 4.48 -8.51
C PRO A 126 -16.62 5.42 -9.19
N GLY A 127 -16.63 5.44 -10.53
CA GLY A 127 -15.58 5.98 -11.40
C GLY A 127 -15.24 7.47 -11.35
N LEU A 128 -15.76 8.24 -10.39
CA LEU A 128 -15.67 9.71 -10.39
C LEU A 128 -14.60 10.28 -9.43
N ARG A 129 -13.94 9.46 -8.61
CA ARG A 129 -12.97 9.94 -7.63
C ARG A 129 -11.61 9.27 -7.86
N PRO A 130 -10.50 10.05 -7.76
CA PRO A 130 -9.18 9.47 -7.83
C PRO A 130 -8.84 8.70 -6.56
N MET A 131 -7.98 7.71 -6.70
CA MET A 131 -7.36 7.02 -5.58
C MET A 131 -5.87 7.38 -5.51
N VAL A 132 -5.38 7.63 -4.29
CA VAL A 132 -3.96 7.86 -3.98
C VAL A 132 -3.62 7.15 -2.67
N GLY A 133 -2.37 6.73 -2.52
CA GLY A 133 -1.81 6.16 -1.30
C GLY A 133 -1.21 4.78 -1.45
N ALA A 134 -0.22 4.49 -0.62
CA ALA A 134 0.44 3.19 -0.55
C ALA A 134 -0.40 2.10 0.15
N SER A 135 -1.55 2.46 0.72
CA SER A 135 -2.31 1.60 1.64
C SER A 135 -2.75 0.26 1.05
N GLY A 136 -3.05 0.18 -0.26
CA GLY A 136 -3.31 -1.08 -0.94
C GLY A 136 -2.14 -2.06 -0.81
N SER A 137 -0.90 -1.58 -1.04
CA SER A 137 0.32 -2.37 -0.83
C SER A 137 0.53 -2.75 0.62
N LEU A 138 0.22 -1.85 1.57
CA LEU A 138 0.34 -2.12 3.01
C LEU A 138 -0.61 -3.23 3.46
N PHE A 139 -1.85 -3.22 2.97
CA PHE A 139 -2.78 -4.33 3.19
C PHE A 139 -2.28 -5.62 2.56
N GLY A 140 -1.56 -5.55 1.46
CA GLY A 140 -0.89 -6.71 0.86
C GLY A 140 0.24 -7.27 1.73
N LEU A 141 1.12 -6.42 2.27
CA LEU A 141 2.14 -6.85 3.23
C LEU A 141 1.51 -7.52 4.47
N LEU A 142 0.44 -6.93 4.98
CA LEU A 142 -0.33 -7.48 6.10
C LEU A 142 -0.97 -8.82 5.73
N GLY A 143 -1.57 -8.93 4.54
CA GLY A 143 -2.13 -10.17 4.01
C GLY A 143 -1.08 -11.29 3.93
N ALA A 144 0.13 -10.96 3.46
CA ALA A 144 1.24 -11.94 3.40
C ALA A 144 1.68 -12.39 4.81
N ILE A 145 1.83 -11.47 5.76
CA ILE A 145 2.20 -11.78 7.14
C ILE A 145 1.15 -12.72 7.77
N LEU A 146 -0.14 -12.40 7.65
CA LEU A 146 -1.22 -13.20 8.21
C LEU A 146 -1.37 -14.56 7.53
N ALA A 147 -1.12 -14.65 6.22
CA ALA A 147 -1.07 -15.92 5.50
C ALA A 147 0.07 -16.81 6.03
N TRP A 148 1.26 -16.25 6.24
CA TRP A 148 2.38 -16.99 6.82
C TRP A 148 2.11 -17.43 8.25
N GLU A 149 1.50 -16.58 9.07
CA GLU A 149 1.08 -16.93 10.42
C GLU A 149 0.05 -18.06 10.41
N TYR A 150 -0.94 -18.00 9.51
CA TYR A 150 -1.92 -19.06 9.33
C TYR A 150 -1.26 -20.40 8.98
N ILE A 151 -0.25 -20.38 8.06
CA ILE A 151 0.46 -21.61 7.66
C ILE A 151 1.29 -22.16 8.83
N ASP A 152 1.97 -21.30 9.61
CA ASP A 152 2.76 -21.74 10.76
C ASP A 152 1.86 -22.36 11.83
N GLN A 153 0.77 -21.72 12.19
CA GLN A 153 -0.20 -22.26 13.15
C GLN A 153 -0.87 -23.56 12.66
N TYR A 154 -1.07 -23.71 11.34
CA TYR A 154 -1.56 -24.96 10.79
C TYR A 154 -0.56 -26.10 10.97
N ALA A 155 0.72 -25.85 10.72
CA ALA A 155 1.78 -26.84 10.89
C ALA A 155 1.94 -27.29 12.37
N ASP A 156 1.84 -26.33 13.31
CA ASP A 156 2.01 -26.55 14.74
C ASP A 156 0.75 -27.01 15.46
N ARG A 157 -0.36 -27.27 14.73
CA ARG A 157 -1.70 -27.55 15.28
C ARG A 157 -2.21 -26.46 16.24
N GLY A 158 -1.73 -25.22 16.06
CA GLY A 158 -2.12 -24.06 16.85
C GLY A 158 -3.52 -23.50 16.54
N ASP A 159 -3.89 -22.46 17.28
CA ASP A 159 -5.18 -21.80 17.17
C ASP A 159 -5.26 -20.81 16.00
N ARG A 160 -5.73 -21.27 14.85
CA ARG A 160 -5.96 -20.43 13.65
C ARG A 160 -7.07 -19.38 13.81
N TRP A 161 -7.85 -19.49 14.88
CA TRP A 161 -8.90 -18.53 15.19
C TRP A 161 -8.33 -17.14 15.50
N HIS A 162 -7.07 -17.06 15.95
CA HIS A 162 -6.37 -15.79 16.11
C HIS A 162 -6.31 -15.02 14.78
N VAL A 163 -5.85 -15.64 13.68
CA VAL A 163 -5.79 -15.00 12.37
C VAL A 163 -7.16 -14.55 11.89
N ALA A 164 -8.19 -15.38 12.07
CA ALA A 164 -9.57 -15.02 11.72
C ALA A 164 -10.06 -13.78 12.49
N LYS A 165 -9.76 -13.68 13.79
CA LYS A 165 -10.09 -12.51 14.62
C LYS A 165 -9.40 -11.24 14.09
N VAL A 166 -8.12 -11.32 13.75
CA VAL A 166 -7.38 -10.17 13.20
C VAL A 166 -7.99 -9.73 11.86
N VAL A 167 -8.31 -10.66 10.97
CA VAL A 167 -8.95 -10.34 9.68
C VAL A 167 -10.32 -9.68 9.89
N MET A 168 -11.14 -10.18 10.82
CA MET A 168 -12.42 -9.57 11.15
C MET A 168 -12.27 -8.16 11.74
N LEU A 169 -11.29 -7.97 12.61
CA LEU A 169 -10.97 -6.64 13.18
C LEU A 169 -10.57 -5.65 12.09
N LEU A 170 -9.72 -6.07 11.14
CA LEU A 170 -9.31 -5.24 10.01
C LEU A 170 -10.48 -4.87 9.10
N ALA A 171 -11.37 -5.84 8.82
CA ALA A 171 -12.58 -5.58 8.04
C ALA A 171 -13.50 -4.59 8.76
N GLY A 172 -13.71 -4.76 10.08
CA GLY A 172 -14.48 -3.83 10.88
C GLY A 172 -13.87 -2.43 10.93
N LEU A 173 -12.54 -2.32 11.10
CA LEU A 173 -11.83 -1.04 11.08
C LEU A 173 -11.97 -0.35 9.72
N ASN A 174 -11.84 -1.08 8.61
CA ASN A 174 -12.07 -0.53 7.27
C ASN A 174 -13.49 0.04 7.12
N LEU A 175 -14.49 -0.67 7.61
CA LEU A 175 -15.88 -0.24 7.56
C LEU A 175 -16.10 1.04 8.38
N VAL A 176 -15.57 1.07 9.61
CA VAL A 176 -15.66 2.25 10.49
C VAL A 176 -14.96 3.46 9.88
N LEU A 177 -13.74 3.29 9.35
CA LEU A 177 -13.01 4.37 8.71
C LEU A 177 -13.69 4.82 7.41
N TRP A 178 -14.24 3.90 6.62
CA TRP A 178 -15.01 4.26 5.43
C TRP A 178 -16.22 5.14 5.78
N TRP A 179 -16.94 4.76 6.82
CA TRP A 179 -18.07 5.55 7.31
C TRP A 179 -17.62 6.90 7.88
N ALA A 180 -16.58 6.93 8.71
CA ALA A 180 -16.05 8.15 9.33
C ALA A 180 -15.44 9.14 8.32
N MET A 181 -15.04 8.66 7.14
CA MET A 181 -14.49 9.46 6.03
C MET A 181 -15.53 9.73 4.93
N ASP A 182 -16.82 9.65 5.23
CA ASP A 182 -17.90 9.90 4.26
C ASP A 182 -17.75 9.09 2.96
N GLY A 183 -17.35 7.84 3.08
CA GLY A 183 -17.15 6.93 1.95
C GLY A 183 -15.90 7.22 1.10
N GLN A 184 -14.98 8.05 1.57
CA GLN A 184 -13.78 8.40 0.80
C GLN A 184 -12.63 7.39 0.96
N LEU A 185 -12.71 6.46 1.91
CA LEU A 185 -11.71 5.41 2.04
C LEU A 185 -11.79 4.43 0.86
N ALA A 186 -10.67 4.19 0.20
CA ALA A 186 -10.55 3.23 -0.91
C ALA A 186 -10.48 1.78 -0.38
N TRP A 187 -11.53 1.32 0.32
CA TRP A 187 -11.57 -0.03 0.91
C TRP A 187 -11.38 -1.14 -0.12
N GLN A 188 -11.79 -0.89 -1.37
CA GLN A 188 -11.63 -1.82 -2.48
C GLN A 188 -10.15 -2.11 -2.76
N ALA A 189 -9.30 -1.07 -2.71
CA ALA A 189 -7.86 -1.22 -2.85
C ALA A 189 -7.24 -1.97 -1.67
N HIS A 190 -7.73 -1.73 -0.45
CA HIS A 190 -7.30 -2.47 0.73
C HIS A 190 -7.64 -3.96 0.61
N PHE A 191 -8.87 -4.27 0.22
CA PHE A 191 -9.32 -5.65 0.00
C PHE A 191 -8.51 -6.34 -1.11
N GLY A 192 -8.38 -5.70 -2.27
CA GLY A 192 -7.62 -6.25 -3.40
C GLY A 192 -6.15 -6.47 -3.06
N GLY A 193 -5.53 -5.49 -2.40
CA GLY A 193 -4.16 -5.60 -1.92
C GLY A 193 -3.98 -6.75 -0.93
N PHE A 194 -4.86 -6.85 0.07
CA PHE A 194 -4.84 -7.92 1.07
C PHE A 194 -4.91 -9.31 0.43
N ILE A 195 -5.88 -9.53 -0.45
CA ILE A 195 -6.04 -10.85 -1.13
C ILE A 195 -4.82 -11.16 -1.99
N THR A 196 -4.29 -10.18 -2.72
CA THR A 196 -3.10 -10.38 -3.56
C THR A 196 -1.89 -10.73 -2.71
N GLY A 197 -1.67 -10.04 -1.61
CA GLY A 197 -0.57 -10.34 -0.67
C GLY A 197 -0.72 -11.70 0.00
N TRP A 198 -1.95 -12.06 0.40
CA TRP A 198 -2.26 -13.37 0.95
C TRP A 198 -1.92 -14.50 -0.04
N ILE A 199 -2.33 -14.36 -1.31
CA ILE A 199 -2.02 -15.34 -2.36
C ILE A 199 -0.51 -15.39 -2.63
N ALA A 200 0.15 -14.23 -2.75
CA ALA A 200 1.59 -14.16 -2.99
C ALA A 200 2.40 -14.88 -1.91
N ALA A 201 1.93 -14.88 -0.67
CA ALA A 201 2.59 -15.55 0.45
C ALA A 201 2.77 -17.06 0.27
N PHE A 202 1.89 -17.71 -0.50
CA PHE A 202 2.02 -19.14 -0.83
C PHE A 202 3.05 -19.42 -1.92
N LEU A 203 3.38 -18.40 -2.71
CA LEU A 203 4.31 -18.50 -3.86
C LEU A 203 5.73 -18.09 -3.49
N ILE A 204 5.91 -17.46 -2.33
CA ILE A 204 7.18 -16.87 -1.91
C ILE A 204 7.80 -17.71 -0.79
N GLY A 205 9.09 -18.03 -0.96
CA GLY A 205 9.88 -18.68 0.09
C GLY A 205 10.06 -17.74 1.30
N ARG A 206 9.89 -18.29 2.50
CA ARG A 206 10.04 -17.57 3.77
C ARG A 206 10.86 -18.37 4.77
N LYS A 207 11.46 -17.67 5.73
CA LYS A 207 12.06 -18.30 6.91
C LYS A 207 10.95 -18.62 7.91
N PRO A 208 10.97 -19.81 8.54
CA PRO A 208 10.10 -20.09 9.70
C PRO A 208 10.34 -19.06 10.82
N LEU A 209 9.35 -18.85 11.67
CA LEU A 209 9.59 -18.13 12.92
C LEU A 209 10.55 -18.99 13.75
N GLU A 210 11.73 -18.47 14.09
CA GLU A 210 12.54 -19.08 15.13
C GLU A 210 11.74 -19.01 16.42
N ASN A 211 11.48 -20.18 17.04
CA ASN A 211 10.75 -20.28 18.32
C ASN A 211 11.43 -19.34 19.33
N ARG A 212 10.78 -18.26 19.68
CA ARG A 212 11.14 -17.37 20.77
C ARG A 212 10.64 -17.93 22.09
#